data_b670034b5ee9c9f45a540f5373d1717f
#
_entry.id   b670034b5ee9c9f45a540f5373d1717f
#
_cell.length_a   1.000
_cell.length_b   1.000
_cell.length_c   1.000
_cell.angle_alpha   90.00
_cell.angle_beta   90.00
_cell.angle_gamma   90.00
#
_symmetry.space_group_name_H-M   'P 1'
#
loop_
_entity.id
_entity.type
_entity.pdbx_description
1 polymer ?
#
loop_
_entity_poly.entity_id
_entity_poly.type
_entity_poly.pdbx_seq_one_letter_code
_entity_poly.pdbx_strand_id
1 'polypeptide(L)'
;MKNLLARSKKRTRILAFLLAMVLCASIIPAGEVQAAKPTFNKKVTLRMFKGKKVGLNEYTYVNVPDGSGEISKVTSSNKKVVAIANVIGNGFELKPKKTGTAKVTFQYAKKKYTISVTVKNWENPCKSFKLGDKDYAKKFNVSGRYYLKSKTGKMKRKIDITPQKGWKISSIYVWGPGMVKNKSVVDISTGRYSDGDPSVAIYSYINVKFQNKKTGENREITLEFPHEGKSKNIFK
;
A
#
# COMPACT_ATOMS: atom_id res chain seq x y z
N MET A 1 44.07 -69.85 15.36
CA MET A 1 44.12 -68.44 15.81
C MET A 1 44.39 -67.40 14.72
N LYS A 2 45.13 -67.61 13.70
CA LYS A 2 45.41 -66.59 12.63
C LYS A 2 44.20 -66.12 11.84
N ASN A 3 43.19 -66.96 11.62
CA ASN A 3 41.99 -66.59 10.84
C ASN A 3 40.96 -65.70 11.57
N LEU A 4 40.91 -65.68 12.90
CA LEU A 4 40.06 -64.87 13.70
C LEU A 4 40.52 -63.37 13.76
N LEU A 5 41.83 -63.17 13.82
CA LEU A 5 42.50 -61.88 13.79
C LEU A 5 42.32 -61.14 12.44
N ALA A 6 42.35 -61.87 11.34
CA ALA A 6 42.17 -61.31 10.01
C ALA A 6 40.73 -60.87 9.76
N ARG A 7 39.74 -61.61 10.29
CA ARG A 7 38.32 -61.24 10.23
C ARG A 7 37.99 -59.99 11.07
N SER A 8 38.60 -59.86 12.25
CA SER A 8 38.43 -58.67 13.11
C SER A 8 38.96 -57.39 12.43
N LYS A 9 40.17 -57.42 11.88
CA LYS A 9 40.77 -56.27 11.17
C LYS A 9 39.95 -55.83 9.94
N LYS A 10 39.31 -56.77 9.24
CA LYS A 10 38.47 -56.45 8.07
C LYS A 10 37.15 -55.76 8.49
N ARG A 11 36.51 -56.22 9.60
CA ARG A 11 35.33 -55.61 10.16
C ARG A 11 35.56 -54.19 10.69
N THR A 12 36.71 -53.97 11.38
CA THR A 12 37.07 -52.63 11.89
C THR A 12 37.33 -51.66 10.76
N ARG A 13 37.96 -52.09 9.65
CA ARG A 13 38.16 -51.23 8.46
C ARG A 13 36.86 -50.86 7.78
N ILE A 14 35.90 -51.77 7.66
CA ILE A 14 34.58 -51.51 7.07
C ILE A 14 33.78 -50.56 7.96
N LEU A 15 33.82 -50.71 9.29
CA LEU A 15 33.15 -49.82 10.22
C LEU A 15 33.73 -48.40 10.17
N ALA A 16 35.07 -48.27 10.09
CA ALA A 16 35.74 -46.98 9.94
C ALA A 16 35.38 -46.27 8.62
N PHE A 17 35.24 -47.04 7.53
CA PHE A 17 34.88 -46.49 6.21
C PHE A 17 33.42 -46.05 6.20
N LEU A 18 32.49 -46.76 6.84
CA LEU A 18 31.11 -46.37 7.00
C LEU A 18 30.96 -45.14 7.88
N LEU A 19 31.73 -45.05 8.96
CA LEU A 19 31.72 -43.88 9.84
C LEU A 19 32.25 -42.61 9.13
N ALA A 20 33.30 -42.77 8.30
CA ALA A 20 33.81 -41.67 7.48
C ALA A 20 32.83 -41.21 6.41
N MET A 21 32.09 -42.11 5.79
CA MET A 21 31.03 -41.74 4.81
C MET A 21 29.86 -41.03 5.47
N VAL A 22 29.48 -41.41 6.70
CA VAL A 22 28.41 -40.70 7.46
C VAL A 22 28.86 -39.29 7.87
N LEU A 23 30.13 -39.12 8.23
CA LEU A 23 30.69 -37.80 8.55
C LEU A 23 30.84 -36.91 7.31
N CYS A 24 31.13 -37.44 6.14
CA CYS A 24 31.19 -36.69 4.89
C CYS A 24 29.80 -36.29 4.36
N ALA A 25 28.75 -37.09 4.65
CA ALA A 25 27.39 -36.78 4.26
C ALA A 25 26.74 -35.66 5.11
N SER A 26 27.31 -35.33 6.25
CA SER A 26 26.85 -34.24 7.11
C SER A 26 27.42 -32.85 6.76
N ILE A 27 28.38 -32.79 5.84
CA ILE A 27 28.82 -31.51 5.25
C ILE A 27 28.02 -31.30 3.94
N ILE A 28 26.70 -31.24 4.08
CA ILE A 28 25.87 -30.53 3.09
C ILE A 28 26.22 -29.05 3.35
N PRO A 29 26.92 -28.38 2.41
CA PRO A 29 27.04 -26.94 2.56
C PRO A 29 25.62 -26.46 2.72
N ALA A 30 25.32 -25.79 3.83
CA ALA A 30 24.07 -25.07 4.00
C ALA A 30 23.96 -24.21 2.75
N GLY A 31 23.18 -24.67 1.76
CA GLY A 31 22.96 -23.93 0.54
C GLY A 31 22.57 -22.56 1.01
N GLU A 32 23.32 -21.54 0.62
CA GLU A 32 22.91 -20.16 0.87
C GLU A 32 21.46 -20.09 0.46
N VAL A 33 20.56 -20.02 1.44
CA VAL A 33 19.17 -19.70 1.18
C VAL A 33 19.25 -18.34 0.51
N GLN A 34 19.25 -18.34 -0.81
CA GLN A 34 19.27 -17.11 -1.59
C GLN A 34 18.02 -16.37 -1.20
N ALA A 35 18.19 -15.40 -0.28
CA ALA A 35 17.09 -14.58 0.16
C ALA A 35 16.37 -14.08 -1.08
N ALA A 36 15.09 -14.40 -1.19
CA ALA A 36 14.27 -14.04 -2.34
C ALA A 36 14.51 -12.57 -2.65
N LYS A 37 14.74 -12.24 -3.93
CA LYS A 37 14.97 -10.85 -4.34
C LYS A 37 13.78 -10.04 -3.89
N PRO A 38 13.97 -8.94 -3.12
CA PRO A 38 12.85 -8.15 -2.65
C PRO A 38 12.06 -7.63 -3.85
N THR A 39 10.75 -7.86 -3.85
CA THR A 39 9.84 -7.37 -4.87
C THR A 39 9.30 -6.01 -4.45
N PHE A 40 9.56 -4.99 -5.22
CA PHE A 40 9.00 -3.64 -5.04
C PHE A 40 8.81 -2.96 -6.38
N ASN A 41 7.90 -2.01 -6.43
CA ASN A 41 7.63 -1.25 -7.64
C ASN A 41 8.81 -0.34 -7.99
N LYS A 42 9.53 -0.66 -9.07
CA LYS A 42 10.65 0.16 -9.58
C LYS A 42 10.22 1.52 -10.12
N LYS A 43 8.93 1.72 -10.41
CA LYS A 43 8.35 2.98 -10.87
C LYS A 43 7.18 3.36 -9.97
N VAL A 44 7.24 4.55 -9.37
CA VAL A 44 6.22 5.09 -8.49
C VAL A 44 5.72 6.41 -9.07
N THR A 45 4.41 6.59 -9.15
CA THR A 45 3.80 7.87 -9.53
C THR A 45 3.11 8.47 -8.33
N LEU A 46 3.55 9.67 -7.94
CA LEU A 46 2.93 10.49 -6.90
C LEU A 46 2.04 11.54 -7.54
N ARG A 47 1.01 11.97 -6.81
CA ARG A 47 0.12 13.04 -7.24
C ARG A 47 0.21 14.24 -6.31
N MET A 48 0.36 15.41 -6.90
CA MET A 48 0.27 16.67 -6.15
C MET A 48 -1.15 17.18 -6.17
N PHE A 49 -1.72 17.36 -4.99
CA PHE A 49 -3.03 18.00 -4.85
C PHE A 49 -2.94 19.51 -4.94
N LYS A 50 -4.08 20.10 -5.31
CA LYS A 50 -4.25 21.56 -5.34
C LYS A 50 -4.81 21.98 -3.98
N GLY A 51 -4.11 22.88 -3.29
CA GLY A 51 -4.61 23.51 -2.07
C GLY A 51 -3.77 23.28 -0.82
N LYS A 52 -3.64 24.32 -0.01
CA LYS A 52 -2.84 24.33 1.24
C LYS A 52 -3.49 23.59 2.41
N LYS A 53 -4.77 23.22 2.31
CA LYS A 53 -5.57 22.64 3.40
C LYS A 53 -5.96 21.17 3.19
N VAL A 54 -5.27 20.46 2.33
CA VAL A 54 -5.48 19.02 2.27
C VAL A 54 -4.65 18.43 3.40
N GLY A 55 -5.30 18.21 4.54
CA GLY A 55 -4.68 17.79 5.80
C GLY A 55 -4.08 16.38 5.77
N LEU A 56 -4.19 15.70 4.66
CA LEU A 56 -3.48 14.48 4.35
C LEU A 56 -2.52 14.79 3.23
N ASN A 57 -1.33 15.23 3.61
CA ASN A 57 -0.21 15.18 2.69
C ASN A 57 -0.16 13.76 2.15
N GLU A 58 -0.23 13.59 0.85
CA GLU A 58 -0.15 12.30 0.24
C GLU A 58 1.28 11.82 0.31
N TYR A 59 1.56 11.21 1.42
CA TYR A 59 2.71 10.35 1.51
C TYR A 59 2.36 9.06 0.78
N THR A 60 3.22 8.64 -0.12
CA THR A 60 3.16 7.30 -0.64
C THR A 60 4.19 6.48 0.11
N TYR A 61 3.70 5.48 0.81
CA TYR A 61 4.55 4.52 1.49
C TYR A 61 5.10 3.51 0.47
N VAL A 62 6.42 3.37 0.44
CA VAL A 62 7.13 2.36 -0.33
C VAL A 62 7.57 1.28 0.64
N ASN A 63 6.96 0.12 0.53
CA ASN A 63 7.30 -1.04 1.33
C ASN A 63 8.16 -2.01 0.51
N VAL A 64 9.11 -2.66 1.18
CA VAL A 64 9.82 -3.83 0.65
C VAL A 64 9.18 -5.06 1.29
N PRO A 65 8.29 -5.77 0.59
CA PRO A 65 7.65 -6.95 1.12
C PRO A 65 8.67 -8.05 1.42
N ASP A 66 8.31 -8.92 2.32
CA ASP A 66 9.05 -10.14 2.73
C ASP A 66 10.44 -9.88 3.33
N GLY A 67 10.65 -8.66 3.82
CA GLY A 67 11.94 -8.28 4.35
C GLY A 67 12.02 -8.36 5.86
N SER A 68 12.86 -9.24 6.37
CA SER A 68 13.38 -9.18 7.74
C SER A 68 14.44 -8.09 7.91
N GLY A 69 14.79 -7.36 6.83
CA GLY A 69 15.82 -6.34 6.82
C GLY A 69 15.29 -4.92 6.98
N GLU A 70 16.05 -4.09 7.65
CA GLU A 70 15.76 -2.66 7.74
C GLU A 70 16.18 -1.92 6.48
N ILE A 71 15.38 -0.91 6.12
CA ILE A 71 15.75 0.06 5.10
C ILE A 71 16.60 1.15 5.73
N SER A 72 17.67 1.52 5.04
CA SER A 72 18.57 2.59 5.46
C SER A 72 19.06 3.42 4.27
N LYS A 73 19.70 4.54 4.58
CA LYS A 73 20.34 5.44 3.60
C LYS A 73 19.41 5.85 2.46
N VAL A 74 18.15 6.15 2.80
CA VAL A 74 17.15 6.58 1.81
C VAL A 74 17.48 8.01 1.36
N THR A 75 17.67 8.18 0.05
CA THR A 75 18.04 9.49 -0.54
C THR A 75 17.25 9.75 -1.82
N SER A 76 16.94 11.01 -2.05
CA SER A 76 16.34 11.48 -3.30
C SER A 76 17.36 12.25 -4.13
N SER A 77 17.47 11.94 -5.41
CA SER A 77 18.33 12.68 -6.36
C SER A 77 17.85 14.11 -6.59
N ASN A 78 16.58 14.40 -6.28
CA ASN A 78 16.01 15.74 -6.39
C ASN A 78 14.97 15.98 -5.28
N LYS A 79 15.46 16.50 -4.15
CA LYS A 79 14.65 16.84 -2.98
C LYS A 79 13.61 17.94 -3.24
N LYS A 80 13.78 18.75 -4.31
CA LYS A 80 12.78 19.73 -4.72
C LYS A 80 11.58 19.09 -5.42
N VAL A 81 11.75 17.89 -5.99
CA VAL A 81 10.66 17.12 -6.63
C VAL A 81 10.05 16.14 -5.63
N VAL A 82 10.89 15.36 -4.95
CA VAL A 82 10.45 14.35 -3.98
C VAL A 82 11.34 14.43 -2.75
N ALA A 83 10.74 14.65 -1.60
CA ALA A 83 11.41 14.52 -0.30
C ALA A 83 11.12 13.14 0.32
N ILE A 84 12.05 12.66 1.12
CA ILE A 84 11.82 11.54 2.04
C ILE A 84 11.19 12.16 3.29
N ALA A 85 9.99 11.69 3.64
CA ALA A 85 9.27 12.20 4.80
C ALA A 85 9.60 11.41 6.06
N ASN A 86 9.66 10.08 5.92
CA ASN A 86 9.93 9.20 7.04
C ASN A 86 10.56 7.88 6.55
N VAL A 87 11.27 7.19 7.43
CA VAL A 87 11.80 5.82 7.19
C VAL A 87 11.40 4.99 8.40
N ILE A 88 10.61 3.95 8.18
CA ILE A 88 10.03 3.12 9.26
C ILE A 88 10.18 1.65 8.88
N GLY A 89 10.94 0.90 9.66
CA GLY A 89 11.11 -0.53 9.49
C GLY A 89 11.58 -0.90 8.06
N ASN A 90 10.76 -1.65 7.36
CA ASN A 90 11.02 -2.12 5.99
C ASN A 90 10.46 -1.19 4.90
N GLY A 91 10.16 0.07 5.22
CA GLY A 91 9.59 1.02 4.26
C GLY A 91 9.99 2.47 4.50
N PHE A 92 9.57 3.32 3.59
CA PHE A 92 9.77 4.77 3.69
C PHE A 92 8.63 5.53 3.00
N GLU A 93 8.42 6.76 3.45
CA GLU A 93 7.39 7.65 2.94
C GLU A 93 7.98 8.68 1.99
N LEU A 94 7.37 8.82 0.82
CA LEU A 94 7.70 9.81 -0.19
C LEU A 94 6.71 10.97 -0.16
N LYS A 95 7.24 12.19 -0.06
CA LYS A 95 6.45 13.43 -0.09
C LYS A 95 6.68 14.17 -1.41
N PRO A 96 5.66 14.32 -2.27
CA PRO A 96 5.76 15.13 -3.47
C PRO A 96 5.90 16.62 -3.11
N LYS A 97 6.81 17.31 -3.79
CA LYS A 97 7.08 18.77 -3.59
C LYS A 97 6.80 19.58 -4.84
N LYS A 98 7.13 19.05 -6.01
CA LYS A 98 6.96 19.68 -7.32
C LYS A 98 6.80 18.61 -8.38
N THR A 99 6.06 18.90 -9.45
CA THR A 99 6.00 18.01 -10.63
C THR A 99 7.38 17.80 -11.24
N GLY A 100 7.63 16.59 -11.72
CA GLY A 100 8.92 16.20 -12.28
C GLY A 100 9.27 14.76 -11.94
N THR A 101 10.53 14.40 -12.11
CA THR A 101 11.07 13.08 -11.84
C THR A 101 12.23 13.14 -10.87
N ALA A 102 12.38 12.10 -10.06
CA ALA A 102 13.53 11.89 -9.19
C ALA A 102 13.84 10.40 -9.10
N LYS A 103 15.10 10.06 -8.87
CA LYS A 103 15.50 8.72 -8.46
C LYS A 103 15.58 8.69 -6.94
N VAL A 104 14.96 7.70 -6.31
CA VAL A 104 15.10 7.46 -4.87
C VAL A 104 15.91 6.19 -4.71
N THR A 105 17.00 6.33 -3.96
CA THR A 105 17.94 5.24 -3.68
C THR A 105 17.89 4.90 -2.22
N PHE A 106 17.96 3.61 -1.89
CA PHE A 106 17.98 3.11 -0.52
C PHE A 106 18.82 1.84 -0.41
N GLN A 107 19.21 1.49 0.80
CA GLN A 107 19.84 0.21 1.12
C GLN A 107 18.82 -0.71 1.80
N TYR A 108 18.81 -1.98 1.39
CA TYR A 108 18.09 -3.05 2.02
C TYR A 108 18.96 -4.31 2.02
N ALA A 109 19.10 -4.98 3.15
CA ALA A 109 19.98 -6.14 3.32
C ALA A 109 21.39 -5.89 2.73
N LYS A 110 22.01 -4.74 3.04
CA LYS A 110 23.32 -4.27 2.55
C LYS A 110 23.42 -4.04 1.03
N LYS A 111 22.35 -4.27 0.27
CA LYS A 111 22.30 -4.03 -1.19
C LYS A 111 21.65 -2.69 -1.49
N LYS A 112 22.15 -2.01 -2.53
CA LYS A 112 21.62 -0.72 -2.99
C LYS A 112 20.53 -0.93 -4.04
N TYR A 113 19.41 -0.24 -3.85
CA TYR A 113 18.26 -0.26 -4.76
C TYR A 113 17.90 1.15 -5.20
N THR A 114 17.27 1.26 -6.36
CA THR A 114 16.81 2.54 -6.91
C THR A 114 15.42 2.38 -7.50
N ILE A 115 14.53 3.31 -7.17
CA ILE A 115 13.22 3.46 -7.79
C ILE A 115 13.15 4.78 -8.54
N SER A 116 12.39 4.80 -9.62
CA SER A 116 12.07 6.01 -10.38
C SER A 116 10.75 6.58 -9.89
N VAL A 117 10.76 7.81 -9.41
CA VAL A 117 9.56 8.49 -8.90
C VAL A 117 9.18 9.61 -9.86
N THR A 118 7.94 9.61 -10.33
CA THR A 118 7.36 10.67 -11.14
C THR A 118 6.27 11.38 -10.36
N VAL A 119 6.37 12.67 -10.21
CA VAL A 119 5.35 13.52 -9.58
C VAL A 119 4.55 14.23 -10.67
N LYS A 120 3.23 14.02 -10.66
CA LYS A 120 2.28 14.65 -11.58
C LYS A 120 1.23 15.45 -10.80
N ASN A 121 0.60 16.41 -11.43
CA ASN A 121 -0.57 17.07 -10.83
C ASN A 121 -1.73 16.07 -10.66
N TRP A 122 -2.53 16.32 -9.64
CA TRP A 122 -3.80 15.63 -9.48
C TRP A 122 -4.76 16.03 -10.59
N GLU A 123 -5.42 15.03 -11.13
CA GLU A 123 -6.52 15.18 -12.07
C GLU A 123 -7.67 14.31 -11.58
N ASN A 124 -8.82 14.90 -11.43
CA ASN A 124 -10.02 14.20 -10.99
C ASN A 124 -10.47 13.19 -12.06
N PRO A 125 -10.53 11.87 -11.77
CA PRO A 125 -11.00 10.87 -12.73
C PRO A 125 -12.52 10.82 -12.87
N CYS A 126 -13.26 11.62 -12.07
CA CYS A 126 -14.72 11.57 -11.96
C CYS A 126 -15.35 12.78 -12.62
N LYS A 127 -16.28 12.57 -13.56
CA LYS A 127 -17.08 13.61 -14.18
C LYS A 127 -18.29 13.99 -13.32
N SER A 128 -18.97 12.99 -12.74
CA SER A 128 -20.10 13.18 -11.83
C SER A 128 -20.01 12.14 -10.70
N PHE A 129 -20.26 12.57 -9.48
CA PHE A 129 -20.38 11.74 -8.28
C PHE A 129 -21.63 12.12 -7.53
N LYS A 130 -22.74 11.51 -7.88
CA LYS A 130 -24.04 11.78 -7.25
C LYS A 130 -24.29 10.82 -6.10
N LEU A 131 -24.73 11.38 -4.99
CA LEU A 131 -25.31 10.68 -3.86
C LEU A 131 -26.71 11.23 -3.63
N GLY A 132 -27.73 10.51 -4.07
CA GLY A 132 -29.06 11.06 -4.30
C GLY A 132 -28.98 12.16 -5.37
N ASP A 133 -29.57 13.30 -5.11
CA ASP A 133 -29.62 14.43 -6.04
C ASP A 133 -28.36 15.31 -6.03
N LYS A 134 -27.49 15.14 -5.03
CA LYS A 134 -26.34 16.00 -4.84
C LYS A 134 -25.07 15.46 -5.53
N ASP A 135 -24.46 16.31 -6.39
CA ASP A 135 -23.21 15.99 -7.08
C ASP A 135 -21.99 16.54 -6.34
N TYR A 136 -21.06 15.67 -6.03
CA TYR A 136 -19.83 15.97 -5.29
C TYR A 136 -18.57 15.98 -6.19
N ALA A 137 -18.68 15.72 -7.50
CA ALA A 137 -17.51 15.55 -8.37
C ALA A 137 -16.53 16.72 -8.31
N LYS A 138 -17.03 17.97 -8.30
CA LYS A 138 -16.18 19.16 -8.22
C LYS A 138 -15.32 19.23 -6.94
N LYS A 139 -15.75 18.56 -5.86
CA LYS A 139 -15.01 18.52 -4.59
C LYS A 139 -13.71 17.73 -4.72
N PHE A 140 -13.64 16.80 -5.68
CA PHE A 140 -12.47 16.01 -5.98
C PHE A 140 -11.48 16.68 -6.94
N ASN A 141 -11.72 17.92 -7.37
CA ASN A 141 -10.78 18.65 -8.24
C ASN A 141 -9.49 19.07 -7.51
N VAL A 142 -9.53 19.10 -6.19
CA VAL A 142 -8.37 19.50 -5.36
C VAL A 142 -7.65 18.31 -4.76
N SER A 143 -8.37 17.22 -4.47
CA SER A 143 -7.80 16.01 -3.89
C SER A 143 -8.67 14.78 -4.16
N GLY A 144 -8.12 13.59 -3.95
CA GLY A 144 -8.87 12.32 -4.03
C GLY A 144 -9.82 12.09 -2.86
N ARG A 145 -9.84 12.96 -1.84
CA ARG A 145 -10.67 12.78 -0.65
C ARG A 145 -11.47 14.03 -0.36
N TYR A 146 -12.73 13.86 0.00
CA TYR A 146 -13.60 14.94 0.43
C TYR A 146 -14.42 14.51 1.65
N TYR A 147 -14.41 15.38 2.64
CA TYR A 147 -15.09 15.18 3.90
C TYR A 147 -16.36 16.04 3.97
N LEU A 148 -17.51 15.41 4.22
CA LEU A 148 -18.76 16.12 4.45
C LEU A 148 -18.79 16.67 5.86
N LYS A 149 -19.08 17.98 6.00
CA LYS A 149 -19.14 18.64 7.30
C LYS A 149 -20.45 18.38 8.06
N SER A 150 -21.50 18.01 7.35
CA SER A 150 -22.82 17.79 7.93
C SER A 150 -23.05 16.34 8.30
N LYS A 151 -23.65 16.13 9.47
CA LYS A 151 -24.18 14.83 9.87
C LYS A 151 -25.12 14.32 8.78
N THR A 152 -24.92 13.10 8.38
CA THR A 152 -25.85 12.39 7.51
C THR A 152 -26.64 11.43 8.40
N GLY A 153 -27.87 11.76 8.74
CA GLY A 153 -28.76 10.83 9.42
C GLY A 153 -28.95 9.53 8.62
N LYS A 154 -29.83 8.65 9.08
CA LYS A 154 -30.21 7.42 8.34
C LYS A 154 -30.50 7.77 6.88
N MET A 155 -29.65 7.32 5.95
CA MET A 155 -29.78 7.72 4.56
C MET A 155 -29.59 6.53 3.61
N LYS A 156 -30.73 6.09 3.06
CA LYS A 156 -30.69 5.32 1.81
C LYS A 156 -30.52 6.29 0.65
N ARG A 157 -29.44 6.18 -0.09
CA ARG A 157 -29.15 7.08 -1.23
C ARG A 157 -28.69 6.26 -2.43
N LYS A 158 -29.13 6.70 -3.60
CA LYS A 158 -28.62 6.16 -4.88
C LYS A 158 -27.23 6.73 -5.12
N ILE A 159 -26.29 5.87 -5.41
CA ILE A 159 -24.96 6.22 -5.92
C ILE A 159 -25.04 6.23 -7.43
N ASP A 160 -24.68 7.35 -8.08
CA ASP A 160 -24.59 7.45 -9.52
C ASP A 160 -23.30 8.17 -9.91
N ILE A 161 -22.35 7.41 -10.45
CA ILE A 161 -21.00 7.89 -10.71
C ILE A 161 -20.70 7.75 -12.20
N THR A 162 -20.27 8.86 -12.80
CA THR A 162 -19.84 8.91 -14.20
C THR A 162 -18.33 9.21 -14.24
N PRO A 163 -17.50 8.36 -14.85
CA PRO A 163 -16.08 8.64 -15.01
C PRO A 163 -15.83 9.72 -16.06
N GLN A 164 -14.69 10.40 -15.98
CA GLN A 164 -14.17 11.24 -17.07
C GLN A 164 -13.86 10.42 -18.31
N LYS A 165 -13.81 11.09 -19.48
CA LYS A 165 -13.36 10.44 -20.73
C LYS A 165 -11.99 9.78 -20.52
N GLY A 166 -11.84 8.55 -20.99
CA GLY A 166 -10.61 7.77 -20.84
C GLY A 166 -10.50 7.00 -19.53
N TRP A 167 -11.44 7.15 -18.61
CA TRP A 167 -11.50 6.40 -17.36
C TRP A 167 -12.65 5.41 -17.33
N LYS A 168 -12.54 4.38 -16.52
CA LYS A 168 -13.62 3.46 -16.14
C LYS A 168 -13.64 3.27 -14.64
N ILE A 169 -14.80 2.99 -14.08
CA ILE A 169 -14.92 2.55 -12.67
C ILE A 169 -14.47 1.10 -12.63
N SER A 170 -13.52 0.78 -11.74
CA SER A 170 -13.11 -0.59 -11.47
C SER A 170 -13.82 -1.18 -10.25
N SER A 171 -14.09 -0.36 -9.23
CA SER A 171 -14.87 -0.81 -8.07
C SER A 171 -15.48 0.38 -7.33
N ILE A 172 -16.59 0.11 -6.62
CA ILE A 172 -17.21 1.01 -5.65
C ILE A 172 -17.36 0.24 -4.36
N TYR A 173 -16.77 0.75 -3.29
CA TYR A 173 -16.87 0.20 -1.96
C TYR A 173 -17.57 1.20 -1.04
N VAL A 174 -18.56 0.72 -0.30
CA VAL A 174 -19.28 1.50 0.69
C VAL A 174 -19.04 0.87 2.05
N TRP A 175 -18.61 1.67 3.02
CA TRP A 175 -18.42 1.17 4.38
C TRP A 175 -19.75 0.67 4.95
N GLY A 176 -19.77 -0.54 5.47
CA GLY A 176 -20.96 -1.27 5.92
C GLY A 176 -21.46 -2.24 4.84
N PRO A 177 -22.11 -1.77 3.76
CA PRO A 177 -22.58 -2.64 2.66
C PRO A 177 -21.49 -3.38 1.88
N GLY A 178 -20.24 -2.89 1.88
CA GLY A 178 -19.15 -3.50 1.12
C GLY A 178 -19.12 -3.09 -0.35
N MET A 179 -18.79 -4.04 -1.23
CA MET A 179 -18.73 -3.81 -2.68
C MET A 179 -20.13 -3.67 -3.26
N VAL A 180 -20.35 -2.58 -3.99
CA VAL A 180 -21.67 -2.27 -4.58
C VAL A 180 -21.55 -1.98 -6.10
N LYS A 181 -22.67 -2.15 -6.81
CA LYS A 181 -22.75 -1.74 -8.21
C LYS A 181 -23.05 -0.25 -8.31
N ASN A 182 -22.57 0.37 -9.40
CA ASN A 182 -22.98 1.74 -9.72
C ASN A 182 -24.50 1.80 -9.93
N LYS A 183 -25.12 2.91 -9.56
CA LYS A 183 -26.58 3.14 -9.56
C LYS A 183 -27.36 2.37 -8.47
N SER A 184 -26.71 1.64 -7.58
CA SER A 184 -27.35 1.01 -6.43
C SER A 184 -27.84 2.04 -5.42
N VAL A 185 -28.90 1.69 -4.71
CA VAL A 185 -29.33 2.38 -3.49
C VAL A 185 -28.61 1.72 -2.32
N VAL A 186 -27.86 2.49 -1.56
CA VAL A 186 -27.10 2.04 -0.41
C VAL A 186 -27.54 2.77 0.85
N ASP A 187 -27.47 2.06 1.97
CA ASP A 187 -27.63 2.66 3.28
C ASP A 187 -26.24 3.03 3.81
N ILE A 188 -25.97 4.33 3.87
CA ILE A 188 -24.67 4.86 4.33
C ILE A 188 -24.67 5.14 5.83
N SER A 189 -25.79 4.87 6.53
CA SER A 189 -25.92 5.09 7.98
C SER A 189 -25.28 4.00 8.83
N THR A 190 -24.98 2.83 8.24
CA THR A 190 -24.67 1.61 8.98
C THR A 190 -23.19 1.42 9.34
N GLY A 191 -22.32 2.31 8.88
CA GLY A 191 -20.90 2.21 9.18
C GLY A 191 -20.61 2.65 10.63
N ARG A 192 -20.54 1.73 11.56
CA ARG A 192 -19.93 1.96 12.87
C ARG A 192 -18.51 1.43 12.83
N TYR A 193 -17.54 2.30 12.93
CA TYR A 193 -16.22 1.91 13.42
C TYR A 193 -16.19 2.28 14.90
N SER A 194 -16.19 1.30 15.76
CA SER A 194 -16.01 1.47 17.19
C SER A 194 -14.87 0.54 17.58
N ASP A 195 -13.73 1.11 17.87
CA ASP A 195 -12.65 0.44 18.57
C ASP A 195 -12.83 0.50 20.10
N GLY A 196 -14.01 0.93 20.55
CA GLY A 196 -14.31 1.11 21.97
C GLY A 196 -13.89 2.47 22.53
N ASP A 197 -13.21 3.32 21.76
CA ASP A 197 -12.83 4.66 22.19
C ASP A 197 -13.91 5.69 21.79
N PRO A 198 -14.65 6.27 22.77
CA PRO A 198 -15.70 7.26 22.50
C PRO A 198 -15.15 8.59 21.94
N SER A 199 -13.83 8.79 21.94
CA SER A 199 -13.18 9.97 21.37
C SER A 199 -12.91 9.82 19.87
N VAL A 200 -12.97 8.61 19.32
CA VAL A 200 -12.75 8.35 17.89
C VAL A 200 -13.99 8.70 17.09
N ALA A 201 -13.82 9.58 16.13
CA ALA A 201 -14.89 9.96 15.22
C ALA A 201 -15.26 8.79 14.30
N ILE A 202 -16.52 8.40 14.34
CA ILE A 202 -17.06 7.31 13.50
C ILE A 202 -17.36 7.89 12.12
N TYR A 203 -16.70 7.34 11.10
CA TYR A 203 -16.89 7.74 9.70
C TYR A 203 -17.43 6.58 8.87
N SER A 204 -18.34 6.89 7.96
CA SER A 204 -18.63 6.07 6.81
C SER A 204 -17.98 6.68 5.58
N TYR A 205 -17.70 5.88 4.58
CA TYR A 205 -17.13 6.38 3.34
C TYR A 205 -17.61 5.58 2.14
N ILE A 206 -17.59 6.27 1.00
CA ILE A 206 -17.70 5.66 -0.32
C ILE A 206 -16.34 5.83 -0.99
N ASN A 207 -15.66 4.72 -1.26
CA ASN A 207 -14.42 4.67 -2.01
C ASN A 207 -14.68 4.19 -3.41
N VAL A 208 -14.20 4.94 -4.40
CA VAL A 208 -14.36 4.60 -5.82
C VAL A 208 -13.00 4.50 -6.46
N LYS A 209 -12.71 3.33 -7.02
CA LYS A 209 -11.49 3.08 -7.79
C LYS A 209 -11.79 3.29 -9.27
N PHE A 210 -10.97 4.12 -9.90
CA PHE A 210 -10.99 4.37 -11.34
C PHE A 210 -9.73 3.79 -11.96
N GLN A 211 -9.86 3.29 -13.19
CA GLN A 211 -8.73 2.87 -13.99
C GLN A 211 -8.70 3.63 -15.31
N ASN A 212 -7.55 4.20 -15.64
CA ASN A 212 -7.32 4.81 -16.94
C ASN A 212 -7.26 3.72 -18.01
N LYS A 213 -8.11 3.84 -19.03
CA LYS A 213 -8.26 2.82 -20.09
C LYS A 213 -6.99 2.67 -20.95
N LYS A 214 -6.22 3.76 -21.11
CA LYS A 214 -5.00 3.77 -21.95
C LYS A 214 -3.76 3.31 -21.20
N THR A 215 -3.60 3.76 -19.96
CA THR A 215 -2.36 3.56 -19.20
C THR A 215 -2.45 2.46 -18.14
N GLY A 216 -3.68 2.00 -17.82
CA GLY A 216 -3.92 1.10 -16.70
C GLY A 216 -3.75 1.74 -15.32
N GLU A 217 -3.41 3.03 -15.25
CA GLU A 217 -3.22 3.75 -13.99
C GLU A 217 -4.50 3.71 -13.14
N ASN A 218 -4.36 3.37 -11.87
CA ASN A 218 -5.46 3.39 -10.91
C ASN A 218 -5.46 4.72 -10.14
N ARG A 219 -6.66 5.24 -9.86
CA ARG A 219 -6.90 6.38 -8.95
C ARG A 219 -8.09 6.09 -8.08
N GLU A 220 -8.02 6.59 -6.86
CA GLU A 220 -9.11 6.46 -5.90
C GLU A 220 -9.64 7.83 -5.53
N ILE A 221 -10.96 7.91 -5.34
CA ILE A 221 -11.61 9.03 -4.68
C ILE A 221 -12.46 8.50 -3.54
N THR A 222 -12.48 9.25 -2.44
CA THR A 222 -13.21 8.86 -1.23
C THR A 222 -14.07 10.01 -0.75
N LEU A 223 -15.37 9.76 -0.65
CA LEU A 223 -16.31 10.64 0.00
C LEU A 223 -16.54 10.13 1.43
N GLU A 224 -16.18 10.92 2.42
CA GLU A 224 -16.32 10.57 3.84
C GLU A 224 -17.48 11.30 4.47
N PHE A 225 -18.19 10.63 5.37
CA PHE A 225 -19.34 11.15 6.09
C PHE A 225 -19.09 11.08 7.59
N PRO A 226 -19.35 12.17 8.35
CA PRO A 226 -19.37 12.08 9.80
C PRO A 226 -20.62 11.30 10.25
N HIS A 227 -20.42 10.36 11.16
CA HIS A 227 -21.51 9.81 11.96
C HIS A 227 -21.78 10.66 13.20
N GLU A 228 -22.92 10.40 13.86
CA GLU A 228 -23.28 11.08 15.09
C GLU A 228 -22.29 10.78 16.21
N GLY A 229 -21.40 11.65 16.44
CA GLY A 229 -20.44 11.72 17.52
C GLY A 229 -19.90 13.14 17.59
N LYS A 230 -19.56 13.63 18.75
CA LYS A 230 -18.89 14.93 18.92
C LYS A 230 -17.46 14.86 18.36
N SER A 231 -17.32 14.73 17.06
CA SER A 231 -16.02 14.86 16.43
C SER A 231 -15.58 16.31 16.51
N LYS A 232 -14.74 16.62 17.48
CA LYS A 232 -13.86 17.79 17.35
C LYS A 232 -12.97 17.50 16.15
N ASN A 233 -12.97 18.43 15.16
CA ASN A 233 -12.16 18.37 13.96
C ASN A 233 -10.73 17.88 14.26
N ILE A 234 -10.41 16.64 13.95
CA ILE A 234 -9.04 16.09 14.05
C ILE A 234 -8.16 16.65 12.91
N PHE A 235 -8.77 17.34 11.95
CA PHE A 235 -8.10 17.94 10.80
C PHE A 235 -8.28 19.48 10.79
N LYS A 236 -7.76 20.13 11.82
CA LYS A 236 -7.51 21.58 11.76
C LYS A 236 -6.15 21.88 11.16
#